data_733e52c8b487d1296e04be083e440f88
#
_entry.id   733e52c8b487d1296e04be083e440f88
#
_cell.length_a   1.000
_cell.length_b   1.000
_cell.length_c   1.000
_cell.angle_alpha   90.00
_cell.angle_beta   90.00
_cell.angle_gamma   90.00
#
_symmetry.space_group_name_H-M   'P 1'
#
loop_
_entity.id
_entity.type
_entity.pdbx_description
1 polymer ?
#
loop_
_entity_poly.entity_id
_entity_poly.type
_entity_poly.pdbx_seq_one_letter_code
_entity_poly.pdbx_strand_id
1 'polypeptide(L)'
;MFSLPNCFARSVACLLLVLSPLVCHAEAGVSANRILLGQSAAFSGPAAQLGIDLNAGARLYFDQVNRQGGIHGRKIEIITADDKYEPALTVENTRRLIQNDQVFALFGYVGTPTSNAALPVFTSARVPFFAPFTGALSLREPFNRQIFHIRAGYVEETEHLVDQLARVGIRNIAAFHQNDAYGQAGLDGVQRALRKRNMTLADSATVERNSNNVSQAAQRLLTKRPDAIIQISTYAASAALIKQMRAAGYTGQFHNVSFVGSQPLAQALGPDGQGVGVSQVVPFPWKASNPVVAEYARALKNDGKGEPNFSSLEGYIAAKVFAEGLRRAGADLTREKFIAALETITLKNYDIGFPVEFSPTRHTGSTFVDMTVITKNEKFLN
;
A
#
# COMPACT_ATOMS: atom_id res chain seq x y z
N MET A 1 -7.61 93.12 -36.89
CA MET A 1 -6.80 93.53 -35.75
C MET A 1 -7.40 92.88 -34.52
N PHE A 2 -6.67 92.19 -33.77
CA PHE A 2 -6.89 91.41 -32.54
C PHE A 2 -6.91 89.89 -32.71
N SER A 3 -5.83 89.34 -32.23
CA SER A 3 -5.47 87.94 -32.14
C SER A 3 -6.15 87.29 -30.96
N LEU A 4 -6.54 86.04 -31.16
CA LEU A 4 -6.94 85.10 -30.10
C LEU A 4 -5.77 84.19 -29.69
N PRO A 5 -5.56 83.89 -28.39
CA PRO A 5 -4.56 82.90 -27.99
C PRO A 5 -5.17 81.52 -27.86
N ASN A 6 -4.40 80.50 -28.34
CA ASN A 6 -4.66 79.10 -28.22
C ASN A 6 -4.54 78.62 -26.75
N CYS A 7 -5.60 77.95 -26.24
CA CYS A 7 -5.53 77.14 -25.03
C CYS A 7 -5.20 75.71 -25.38
N PHE A 8 -4.00 75.30 -25.06
CA PHE A 8 -3.61 73.84 -25.09
C PHE A 8 -4.18 73.14 -23.84
N ALA A 9 -5.15 72.25 -24.06
CA ALA A 9 -5.62 71.31 -23.02
C ALA A 9 -4.70 70.09 -22.97
N ARG A 10 -3.91 69.99 -21.90
CA ARG A 10 -3.12 68.84 -21.60
C ARG A 10 -4.01 67.76 -20.94
N SER A 11 -4.39 66.73 -21.68
CA SER A 11 -5.03 65.55 -21.14
C SER A 11 -3.98 64.64 -20.45
N VAL A 12 -4.02 64.64 -19.12
CA VAL A 12 -3.25 63.63 -18.30
C VAL A 12 -4.06 62.34 -18.25
N ALA A 13 -3.65 61.34 -19.04
CA ALA A 13 -4.18 59.99 -18.95
C ALA A 13 -3.57 59.34 -17.71
N CYS A 14 -4.32 59.22 -16.62
CA CYS A 14 -3.96 58.37 -15.48
C CYS A 14 -4.11 56.88 -15.88
N LEU A 15 -2.98 56.22 -16.12
CA LEU A 15 -2.91 54.79 -16.30
C LEU A 15 -3.05 54.09 -14.93
N LEU A 16 -4.28 53.71 -14.56
CA LEU A 16 -4.55 52.86 -13.40
C LEU A 16 -4.04 51.45 -13.70
N LEU A 17 -2.82 51.12 -13.27
CA LEU A 17 -2.34 49.73 -13.15
C LEU A 17 -3.21 49.02 -12.10
N VAL A 18 -4.16 48.22 -12.56
CA VAL A 18 -4.89 47.27 -11.71
C VAL A 18 -3.90 46.18 -11.36
N LEU A 19 -3.22 46.31 -10.21
CA LEU A 19 -2.52 45.20 -9.57
C LEU A 19 -3.60 44.21 -9.12
N SER A 20 -3.93 43.22 -9.98
CA SER A 20 -4.69 42.04 -9.54
C SER A 20 -3.81 41.32 -8.52
N PRO A 21 -4.23 41.11 -7.26
CA PRO A 21 -3.50 40.27 -6.34
C PRO A 21 -3.47 38.89 -6.96
N LEU A 22 -2.28 38.35 -7.24
CA LEU A 22 -2.09 36.94 -7.45
C LEU A 22 -2.52 36.24 -6.14
N VAL A 23 -3.77 35.80 -6.10
CA VAL A 23 -4.26 34.92 -5.03
C VAL A 23 -3.47 33.61 -5.17
N CYS A 24 -2.36 33.56 -4.48
CA CYS A 24 -1.63 32.30 -4.31
C CYS A 24 -2.57 31.36 -3.54
N HIS A 25 -3.35 30.56 -4.24
CA HIS A 25 -4.15 29.52 -3.62
C HIS A 25 -3.16 28.52 -3.03
N ALA A 26 -3.05 28.50 -1.71
CA ALA A 26 -2.28 27.49 -1.01
C ALA A 26 -2.84 26.12 -1.41
N GLU A 27 -1.96 25.17 -1.75
CA GLU A 27 -2.35 23.81 -2.08
C GLU A 27 -3.07 23.17 -0.88
N ALA A 28 -4.17 22.47 -1.14
CA ALA A 28 -4.93 21.81 -0.09
C ALA A 28 -4.02 20.87 0.73
N GLY A 29 -4.14 20.94 2.05
CA GLY A 29 -3.32 20.15 2.99
C GLY A 29 -1.88 20.65 3.17
N VAL A 30 -1.50 21.78 2.57
CA VAL A 30 -0.18 22.40 2.73
C VAL A 30 -0.32 23.74 3.43
N SER A 31 0.39 23.91 4.54
CA SER A 31 0.50 25.19 5.24
C SER A 31 1.98 25.57 5.40
N ALA A 32 2.24 26.72 6.05
CA ALA A 32 3.62 27.15 6.31
C ALA A 32 4.46 26.14 7.11
N ASN A 33 3.83 25.34 7.96
CA ASN A 33 4.48 24.44 8.91
C ASN A 33 4.02 22.98 8.84
N ARG A 34 3.09 22.64 7.93
CA ARG A 34 2.46 21.32 7.90
C ARG A 34 2.14 20.85 6.48
N ILE A 35 2.27 19.52 6.27
CA ILE A 35 1.73 18.76 5.14
C ILE A 35 0.81 17.69 5.74
N LEU A 36 -0.47 17.71 5.36
CA LEU A 36 -1.51 16.87 5.93
C LEU A 36 -1.86 15.72 5.00
N LEU A 37 -1.77 14.49 5.48
CA LEU A 37 -2.14 13.27 4.78
C LEU A 37 -3.38 12.66 5.38
N GLY A 38 -4.13 11.92 4.57
CA GLY A 38 -5.29 11.15 5.01
C GLY A 38 -5.09 9.66 4.79
N GLN A 39 -5.45 8.85 5.79
CA GLN A 39 -5.44 7.40 5.70
C GLN A 39 -6.78 6.83 6.13
N SER A 40 -7.46 6.09 5.24
CA SER A 40 -8.56 5.19 5.59
C SER A 40 -8.04 3.75 5.53
N ALA A 41 -8.17 3.03 6.63
CA ALA A 41 -7.72 1.66 6.77
C ALA A 41 -8.51 0.95 7.88
N ALA A 42 -8.42 -0.37 7.94
CA ALA A 42 -8.93 -1.11 9.09
C ALA A 42 -8.05 -0.83 10.32
N PHE A 43 -8.61 -0.16 11.33
CA PHE A 43 -8.01 0.01 12.65
C PHE A 43 -8.79 -0.73 13.73
N SER A 44 -9.92 -1.34 13.37
CA SER A 44 -10.69 -2.27 14.19
C SER A 44 -11.22 -3.44 13.35
N GLY A 45 -11.75 -4.48 13.99
CA GLY A 45 -12.28 -5.68 13.33
C GLY A 45 -11.21 -6.71 12.95
N PRO A 46 -11.59 -7.76 12.19
CA PRO A 46 -10.73 -8.92 11.89
C PRO A 46 -9.47 -8.63 11.06
N ALA A 47 -9.43 -7.50 10.34
CA ALA A 47 -8.29 -7.08 9.54
C ALA A 47 -7.47 -5.94 10.16
N ALA A 48 -7.77 -5.55 11.41
CA ALA A 48 -7.22 -4.34 12.05
C ALA A 48 -5.70 -4.29 12.06
N GLN A 49 -5.04 -5.42 12.31
CA GLN A 49 -3.58 -5.44 12.44
C GLN A 49 -2.86 -4.98 11.17
N LEU A 50 -3.46 -5.15 9.98
CA LEU A 50 -2.89 -4.68 8.72
C LEU A 50 -2.78 -3.15 8.68
N GLY A 51 -3.83 -2.45 9.08
CA GLY A 51 -3.84 -0.98 9.14
C GLY A 51 -2.95 -0.45 10.27
N ILE A 52 -2.99 -1.09 11.43
CA ILE A 52 -2.18 -0.71 12.61
C ILE A 52 -0.69 -0.81 12.28
N ASP A 53 -0.23 -1.94 11.75
CA ASP A 53 1.19 -2.16 11.47
C ASP A 53 1.71 -1.22 10.37
N LEU A 54 0.95 -1.08 9.26
CA LEU A 54 1.33 -0.18 8.18
C LEU A 54 1.44 1.28 8.65
N ASN A 55 0.44 1.74 9.42
CA ASN A 55 0.44 3.08 10.00
C ASN A 55 1.60 3.29 10.97
N ALA A 56 1.86 2.32 11.84
CA ALA A 56 2.97 2.38 12.80
C ALA A 56 4.32 2.57 12.10
N GLY A 57 4.57 1.81 11.04
CA GLY A 57 5.79 1.95 10.25
C GLY A 57 5.91 3.30 9.56
N ALA A 58 4.81 3.80 8.99
CA ALA A 58 4.78 5.10 8.34
C ALA A 58 5.04 6.24 9.34
N ARG A 59 4.38 6.21 10.50
CA ARG A 59 4.58 7.20 11.56
C ARG A 59 6.01 7.17 12.09
N LEU A 60 6.58 5.99 12.27
CA LEU A 60 7.96 5.84 12.73
C LEU A 60 8.94 6.65 11.87
N TYR A 61 8.79 6.61 10.54
CA TYR A 61 9.60 7.41 9.63
C TYR A 61 9.24 8.90 9.64
N PHE A 62 7.95 9.25 9.56
CA PHE A 62 7.53 10.65 9.55
C PHE A 62 7.88 11.37 10.85
N ASP A 63 7.75 10.72 12.00
CA ASP A 63 8.13 11.29 13.30
C ASP A 63 9.63 11.54 13.38
N GLN A 64 10.46 10.66 12.80
CA GLN A 64 11.89 10.90 12.66
C GLN A 64 12.18 12.14 11.82
N VAL A 65 11.56 12.28 10.67
CA VAL A 65 11.68 13.47 9.80
C VAL A 65 11.19 14.73 10.51
N ASN A 66 10.06 14.64 11.21
CA ASN A 66 9.48 15.77 11.96
C ASN A 66 10.37 16.25 13.11
N ARG A 67 11.06 15.34 13.81
CA ARG A 67 12.05 15.70 14.84
C ARG A 67 13.26 16.44 14.26
N GLN A 68 13.56 16.23 12.99
CA GLN A 68 14.65 16.90 12.25
C GLN A 68 14.22 18.23 11.60
N GLY A 69 13.01 18.73 11.89
CA GLY A 69 12.50 19.97 11.34
C GLY A 69 11.54 19.80 10.15
N GLY A 70 11.18 18.56 9.78
CA GLY A 70 10.25 18.28 8.69
C GLY A 70 10.88 18.39 7.30
N ILE A 71 10.07 18.56 6.28
CA ILE A 71 10.48 18.77 4.89
C ILE A 71 10.24 20.23 4.52
N HIS A 72 11.30 20.95 4.17
CA HIS A 72 11.24 22.41 3.90
C HIS A 72 10.55 23.18 5.04
N GLY A 73 10.83 22.82 6.30
CA GLY A 73 10.22 23.42 7.49
C GLY A 73 8.80 22.97 7.82
N ARG A 74 8.24 22.02 7.08
CA ARG A 74 6.87 21.51 7.27
C ARG A 74 6.89 20.12 7.88
N LYS A 75 6.14 19.91 8.96
CA LYS A 75 5.89 18.59 9.54
C LYS A 75 4.89 17.80 8.68
N ILE A 76 5.08 16.49 8.61
CA ILE A 76 4.15 15.58 7.93
C ILE A 76 3.25 14.99 9.00
N GLU A 77 1.93 15.14 8.83
CA GLU A 77 0.92 14.62 9.73
C GLU A 77 -0.06 13.71 8.99
N ILE A 78 -0.53 12.64 9.64
CA ILE A 78 -1.52 11.72 9.08
C ILE A 78 -2.78 11.75 9.94
N ILE A 79 -3.93 12.11 9.33
CA ILE A 79 -5.26 11.84 9.89
C ILE A 79 -5.65 10.41 9.53
N THR A 80 -5.99 9.61 10.53
CA THR A 80 -6.47 8.24 10.35
C THR A 80 -7.99 8.17 10.48
N ALA A 81 -8.61 7.32 9.67
CA ALA A 81 -10.03 7.02 9.72
C ALA A 81 -10.21 5.50 9.64
N ASP A 82 -10.91 4.93 10.61
CA ASP A 82 -11.22 3.51 10.63
C ASP A 82 -12.32 3.19 9.61
N ASP A 83 -12.03 2.32 8.66
CA ASP A 83 -13.03 1.82 7.71
C ASP A 83 -13.45 0.37 8.00
N LYS A 84 -12.87 -0.27 9.02
CA LYS A 84 -13.17 -1.65 9.41
C LYS A 84 -13.05 -2.66 8.26
N TYR A 85 -12.27 -2.31 7.24
CA TYR A 85 -12.15 -3.06 5.99
C TYR A 85 -13.49 -3.12 5.21
N GLU A 86 -14.33 -2.08 5.32
CA GLU A 86 -15.63 -1.98 4.64
C GLU A 86 -15.61 -0.89 3.56
N PRO A 87 -15.86 -1.22 2.27
CA PRO A 87 -15.79 -0.27 1.16
C PRO A 87 -16.68 0.95 1.32
N ALA A 88 -17.87 0.80 1.89
CA ALA A 88 -18.80 1.91 2.10
C ALA A 88 -18.21 2.95 3.07
N LEU A 89 -17.62 2.50 4.18
CA LEU A 89 -16.94 3.36 5.14
C LEU A 89 -15.71 4.02 4.53
N THR A 90 -14.96 3.30 3.68
CA THR A 90 -13.81 3.88 2.98
C THR A 90 -14.24 5.04 2.08
N VAL A 91 -15.35 4.92 1.35
CA VAL A 91 -15.88 6.02 0.51
C VAL A 91 -16.24 7.24 1.35
N GLU A 92 -16.93 7.04 2.47
CA GLU A 92 -17.30 8.11 3.40
C GLU A 92 -16.05 8.79 3.96
N ASN A 93 -15.10 8.02 4.49
CA ASN A 93 -13.82 8.51 4.98
C ASN A 93 -13.06 9.30 3.91
N THR A 94 -13.00 8.78 2.69
CA THR A 94 -12.29 9.44 1.58
C THR A 94 -12.90 10.79 1.23
N ARG A 95 -14.23 10.88 1.17
CA ARG A 95 -14.93 12.16 0.96
C ARG A 95 -14.63 13.15 2.08
N ARG A 96 -14.71 12.73 3.33
CA ARG A 96 -14.40 13.58 4.50
C ARG A 96 -12.95 14.06 4.45
N LEU A 97 -11.99 13.18 4.26
CA LEU A 97 -10.55 13.51 4.20
C LEU A 97 -10.25 14.53 3.09
N ILE A 98 -10.90 14.41 1.93
CA ILE A 98 -10.68 15.31 0.79
C ILE A 98 -11.44 16.62 0.96
N GLN A 99 -12.73 16.58 1.31
CA GLN A 99 -13.61 17.75 1.27
C GLN A 99 -13.56 18.58 2.56
N ASN A 100 -13.51 17.90 3.73
CA ASN A 100 -13.57 18.57 5.02
C ASN A 100 -12.15 18.79 5.59
N ASP A 101 -11.35 17.72 5.64
CA ASP A 101 -10.00 17.78 6.21
C ASP A 101 -8.98 18.37 5.22
N GLN A 102 -9.34 18.45 3.92
CA GLN A 102 -8.54 19.01 2.84
C GLN A 102 -7.11 18.45 2.79
N VAL A 103 -6.95 17.16 2.87
CA VAL A 103 -5.64 16.50 2.87
C VAL A 103 -4.89 16.72 1.55
N PHE A 104 -3.56 16.83 1.63
CA PHE A 104 -2.69 16.95 0.46
C PHE A 104 -2.69 15.68 -0.40
N ALA A 105 -2.60 14.52 0.25
CA ALA A 105 -2.61 13.22 -0.39
C ALA A 105 -3.28 12.18 0.50
N LEU A 106 -3.77 11.09 -0.11
CA LEU A 106 -4.20 9.88 0.58
C LEU A 106 -3.01 8.92 0.63
N PHE A 107 -2.80 8.30 1.80
CA PHE A 107 -1.62 7.50 2.06
C PHE A 107 -1.99 6.16 2.70
N GLY A 108 -1.45 5.05 2.21
CA GLY A 108 -1.48 3.77 2.90
C GLY A 108 -2.87 3.19 3.16
N TYR A 109 -3.81 3.35 2.22
CA TYR A 109 -5.12 2.68 2.29
C TYR A 109 -4.94 1.17 2.26
N VAL A 110 -5.76 0.44 3.01
CA VAL A 110 -5.63 -1.02 3.14
C VAL A 110 -6.72 -1.75 2.40
N GLY A 111 -6.31 -2.62 1.46
CA GLY A 111 -7.18 -3.56 0.77
C GLY A 111 -7.63 -3.18 -0.62
N THR A 112 -7.95 -4.20 -1.40
CA THR A 112 -8.43 -4.05 -2.78
C THR A 112 -9.86 -3.52 -2.85
N PRO A 113 -10.85 -4.10 -2.14
CA PRO A 113 -12.24 -3.65 -2.25
C PRO A 113 -12.41 -2.21 -1.74
N THR A 114 -11.71 -1.85 -0.69
CA THR A 114 -11.69 -0.51 -0.08
C THR A 114 -11.03 0.51 -1.01
N SER A 115 -9.84 0.21 -1.54
CA SER A 115 -9.14 1.09 -2.48
C SER A 115 -9.88 1.29 -3.80
N ASN A 116 -10.49 0.22 -4.34
CA ASN A 116 -11.33 0.32 -5.53
C ASN A 116 -12.56 1.20 -5.30
N ALA A 117 -13.18 1.14 -4.12
CA ALA A 117 -14.31 1.98 -3.78
C ALA A 117 -13.92 3.48 -3.65
N ALA A 118 -12.71 3.76 -3.16
CA ALA A 118 -12.18 5.12 -3.08
C ALA A 118 -11.76 5.71 -4.45
N LEU A 119 -11.43 4.85 -5.43
CA LEU A 119 -10.86 5.22 -6.73
C LEU A 119 -11.61 6.36 -7.45
N PRO A 120 -12.94 6.31 -7.65
CA PRO A 120 -13.65 7.38 -8.34
C PRO A 120 -13.62 8.71 -7.56
N VAL A 121 -13.58 8.65 -6.23
CA VAL A 121 -13.60 9.84 -5.36
C VAL A 121 -12.29 10.60 -5.47
N PHE A 122 -11.15 9.95 -5.25
CA PHE A 122 -9.86 10.64 -5.28
C PHE A 122 -9.42 10.99 -6.71
N THR A 123 -9.78 10.18 -7.71
CA THR A 123 -9.47 10.48 -9.12
C THR A 123 -10.18 11.74 -9.59
N SER A 124 -11.49 11.87 -9.31
CA SER A 124 -12.25 13.09 -9.67
C SER A 124 -11.73 14.34 -8.95
N ALA A 125 -11.26 14.20 -7.71
CA ALA A 125 -10.68 15.28 -6.92
C ALA A 125 -9.19 15.55 -7.25
N ARG A 126 -8.56 14.76 -8.11
CA ARG A 126 -7.14 14.83 -8.46
C ARG A 126 -6.22 14.80 -7.23
N VAL A 127 -6.56 13.97 -6.24
CA VAL A 127 -5.77 13.80 -5.02
C VAL A 127 -4.82 12.61 -5.21
N PRO A 128 -3.51 12.77 -4.96
CA PRO A 128 -2.56 11.66 -5.01
C PRO A 128 -2.96 10.54 -4.03
N PHE A 129 -2.90 9.30 -4.51
CA PHE A 129 -3.18 8.08 -3.76
C PHE A 129 -1.90 7.25 -3.67
N PHE A 130 -1.22 7.35 -2.53
CA PHE A 130 0.13 6.84 -2.39
C PHE A 130 0.18 5.57 -1.54
N ALA A 131 0.91 4.58 -2.04
CA ALA A 131 1.21 3.31 -1.38
C ALA A 131 -0.03 2.57 -0.84
N PRO A 132 -1.07 2.33 -1.65
CA PRO A 132 -2.15 1.45 -1.22
C PRO A 132 -1.58 0.06 -0.89
N PHE A 133 -1.97 -0.47 0.28
CA PHE A 133 -1.58 -1.80 0.74
C PHE A 133 -2.43 -2.85 0.03
N THR A 134 -2.17 -3.03 -1.26
CA THR A 134 -2.79 -4.02 -2.13
C THR A 134 -1.97 -4.24 -3.39
N GLY A 135 -1.93 -5.49 -3.88
CA GLY A 135 -1.28 -5.88 -5.12
C GLY A 135 -2.21 -5.94 -6.35
N ALA A 136 -3.46 -5.48 -6.23
CA ALA A 136 -4.47 -5.66 -7.27
C ALA A 136 -4.14 -4.93 -8.58
N LEU A 137 -4.36 -5.62 -9.70
CA LEU A 137 -4.15 -5.06 -11.04
C LEU A 137 -5.14 -3.93 -11.35
N SER A 138 -6.36 -3.96 -10.81
CA SER A 138 -7.40 -2.93 -11.02
C SER A 138 -7.00 -1.52 -10.59
N LEU A 139 -5.97 -1.36 -9.75
CA LEU A 139 -5.41 -0.07 -9.37
C LEU A 139 -4.16 0.31 -10.19
N ARG A 140 -3.70 -0.57 -11.07
CA ARG A 140 -2.53 -0.39 -11.94
C ARG A 140 -2.90 -0.26 -13.40
N GLU A 141 -3.98 -0.91 -13.81
CA GLU A 141 -4.49 -0.95 -15.18
C GLU A 141 -6.00 -0.68 -15.19
N PRO A 142 -6.48 0.32 -15.96
CA PRO A 142 -5.69 1.26 -16.75
C PRO A 142 -4.84 2.18 -15.88
N PHE A 143 -3.73 2.71 -16.42
CA PHE A 143 -2.84 3.63 -15.72
C PHE A 143 -3.58 4.87 -15.20
N ASN A 144 -3.41 5.15 -13.91
CA ASN A 144 -3.94 6.35 -13.25
C ASN A 144 -2.78 7.15 -12.64
N ARG A 145 -2.56 8.37 -13.14
CA ARG A 145 -1.43 9.21 -12.75
C ARG A 145 -1.43 9.61 -11.27
N GLN A 146 -2.58 9.54 -10.59
CA GLN A 146 -2.67 9.83 -9.17
C GLN A 146 -2.19 8.69 -8.27
N ILE A 147 -2.06 7.46 -8.78
CA ILE A 147 -1.77 6.27 -7.95
C ILE A 147 -0.29 5.91 -8.03
N PHE A 148 0.36 5.78 -6.86
CA PHE A 148 1.74 5.30 -6.75
C PHE A 148 1.83 4.08 -5.86
N HIS A 149 2.35 2.98 -6.39
CA HIS A 149 2.51 1.72 -5.67
C HIS A 149 3.98 1.53 -5.24
N ILE A 150 4.19 1.13 -3.97
CA ILE A 150 5.52 0.77 -3.48
C ILE A 150 5.77 -0.73 -3.63
N ARG A 151 4.74 -1.53 -3.46
CA ARG A 151 4.79 -2.99 -3.48
C ARG A 151 4.61 -3.60 -4.86
N ALA A 152 5.09 -4.83 -5.04
CA ALA A 152 4.74 -5.68 -6.19
C ALA A 152 3.24 -5.96 -6.27
N GLY A 153 2.76 -6.38 -7.43
CA GLY A 153 1.38 -6.80 -7.64
C GLY A 153 1.13 -8.26 -7.27
N TYR A 154 -0.13 -8.63 -7.17
CA TYR A 154 -0.51 -10.04 -6.94
C TYR A 154 -0.13 -10.95 -8.12
N VAL A 155 0.02 -10.39 -9.33
CA VAL A 155 0.49 -11.15 -10.49
C VAL A 155 1.92 -11.63 -10.26
N GLU A 156 2.80 -10.74 -9.79
CA GLU A 156 4.19 -11.07 -9.47
C GLU A 156 4.29 -12.04 -8.28
N GLU A 157 3.51 -11.79 -7.22
CA GLU A 157 3.51 -12.65 -6.04
C GLU A 157 3.04 -14.07 -6.36
N THR A 158 1.91 -14.20 -7.05
CA THR A 158 1.34 -15.51 -7.40
C THR A 158 2.18 -16.25 -8.44
N GLU A 159 2.81 -15.51 -9.38
CA GLU A 159 3.77 -16.09 -10.31
C GLU A 159 4.95 -16.71 -9.56
N HIS A 160 5.50 -16.00 -8.57
CA HIS A 160 6.59 -16.50 -7.74
C HIS A 160 6.20 -17.74 -6.92
N LEU A 161 5.01 -17.73 -6.29
CA LEU A 161 4.48 -18.85 -5.52
C LEU A 161 4.28 -20.10 -6.39
N VAL A 162 3.63 -19.97 -7.54
CA VAL A 162 3.38 -21.08 -8.45
C VAL A 162 4.67 -21.61 -9.07
N ASP A 163 5.62 -20.71 -9.39
CA ASP A 163 6.93 -21.11 -9.91
C ASP A 163 7.68 -21.97 -8.90
N GLN A 164 7.73 -21.55 -7.64
CA GLN A 164 8.37 -22.29 -6.57
C GLN A 164 7.74 -23.67 -6.36
N LEU A 165 6.41 -23.73 -6.28
CA LEU A 165 5.68 -24.99 -6.14
C LEU A 165 5.94 -25.95 -7.32
N ALA A 166 5.92 -25.42 -8.54
CA ALA A 166 6.16 -26.21 -9.74
C ALA A 166 7.59 -26.77 -9.80
N ARG A 167 8.60 -25.98 -9.36
CA ARG A 167 10.02 -26.39 -9.31
C ARG A 167 10.25 -27.56 -8.35
N VAL A 168 9.50 -27.62 -7.26
CA VAL A 168 9.59 -28.76 -6.31
C VAL A 168 8.63 -29.90 -6.68
N GLY A 169 8.03 -29.87 -7.87
CA GLY A 169 7.21 -30.96 -8.41
C GLY A 169 5.75 -30.95 -7.99
N ILE A 170 5.28 -29.93 -7.27
CA ILE A 170 3.87 -29.81 -6.86
C ILE A 170 3.03 -29.32 -8.06
N ARG A 171 2.01 -30.10 -8.40
CA ARG A 171 1.14 -29.87 -9.55
C ARG A 171 -0.33 -29.73 -9.19
N ASN A 172 -0.78 -30.36 -8.12
CA ASN A 172 -2.17 -30.34 -7.66
C ASN A 172 -2.38 -29.18 -6.68
N ILE A 173 -2.61 -27.98 -7.23
CA ILE A 173 -2.69 -26.72 -6.49
C ILE A 173 -4.13 -26.21 -6.46
N ALA A 174 -4.67 -25.93 -5.27
CA ALA A 174 -5.95 -25.27 -5.07
C ALA A 174 -5.77 -23.84 -4.58
N ALA A 175 -6.83 -23.05 -4.62
CA ALA A 175 -6.89 -21.71 -4.08
C ALA A 175 -7.94 -21.61 -2.97
N PHE A 176 -7.64 -20.83 -1.92
CA PHE A 176 -8.60 -20.33 -0.96
C PHE A 176 -8.58 -18.82 -0.99
N HIS A 177 -9.73 -18.20 -1.21
CA HIS A 177 -9.72 -16.75 -1.41
C HIS A 177 -10.93 -16.04 -0.81
N GLN A 178 -10.75 -14.77 -0.47
CA GLN A 178 -11.85 -13.90 -0.03
C GLN A 178 -12.85 -13.71 -1.19
N ASN A 179 -14.13 -13.73 -0.88
CA ASN A 179 -15.21 -13.61 -1.87
C ASN A 179 -15.46 -12.14 -2.23
N ASP A 180 -14.45 -11.49 -2.80
CA ASP A 180 -14.53 -10.11 -3.28
C ASP A 180 -13.39 -9.78 -4.25
N ALA A 181 -13.23 -8.49 -4.58
CA ALA A 181 -12.21 -8.01 -5.53
C ALA A 181 -10.77 -8.37 -5.12
N TYR A 182 -10.46 -8.52 -3.81
CA TYR A 182 -9.14 -8.94 -3.37
C TYR A 182 -8.88 -10.41 -3.73
N GLY A 183 -9.79 -11.28 -3.30
CA GLY A 183 -9.64 -12.70 -3.59
C GLY A 183 -9.66 -13.00 -5.07
N GLN A 184 -10.52 -12.33 -5.84
CA GLN A 184 -10.57 -12.49 -7.29
C GLN A 184 -9.25 -12.06 -7.96
N ALA A 185 -8.67 -10.91 -7.56
CA ALA A 185 -7.40 -10.45 -8.14
C ALA A 185 -6.24 -11.43 -7.90
N GLY A 186 -6.17 -12.04 -6.72
CA GLY A 186 -5.16 -13.07 -6.44
C GLY A 186 -5.45 -14.40 -7.16
N LEU A 187 -6.72 -14.83 -7.21
CA LEU A 187 -7.13 -16.03 -7.96
C LEU A 187 -6.77 -15.92 -9.44
N ASP A 188 -7.04 -14.76 -10.06
CA ASP A 188 -6.68 -14.50 -11.46
C ASP A 188 -5.16 -14.59 -11.67
N GLY A 189 -4.37 -14.09 -10.71
CA GLY A 189 -2.92 -14.21 -10.71
C GLY A 189 -2.46 -15.66 -10.64
N VAL A 190 -3.01 -16.47 -9.72
CA VAL A 190 -2.72 -17.90 -9.59
C VAL A 190 -3.06 -18.64 -10.89
N GLN A 191 -4.24 -18.41 -11.45
CA GLN A 191 -4.66 -19.06 -12.69
C GLN A 191 -3.77 -18.65 -13.87
N ARG A 192 -3.35 -17.37 -13.95
CA ARG A 192 -2.40 -16.90 -14.97
C ARG A 192 -1.05 -17.61 -14.85
N ALA A 193 -0.51 -17.72 -13.63
CA ALA A 193 0.75 -18.40 -13.36
C ALA A 193 0.72 -19.91 -13.68
N LEU A 194 -0.40 -20.58 -13.35
CA LEU A 194 -0.62 -21.97 -13.69
C LEU A 194 -0.68 -22.20 -15.21
N ARG A 195 -1.46 -21.37 -15.93
CA ARG A 195 -1.57 -21.47 -17.42
C ARG A 195 -0.23 -21.33 -18.11
N LYS A 196 0.69 -20.46 -17.65
CA LYS A 196 2.06 -20.34 -18.20
C LYS A 196 2.86 -21.64 -18.11
N ARG A 197 2.48 -22.56 -17.21
CA ARG A 197 3.15 -23.84 -16.97
C ARG A 197 2.33 -25.03 -17.47
N ASN A 198 1.30 -24.78 -18.28
CA ASN A 198 0.36 -25.82 -18.75
C ASN A 198 -0.28 -26.58 -17.57
N MET A 199 -0.54 -25.88 -16.46
CA MET A 199 -1.22 -26.40 -15.28
C MET A 199 -2.60 -25.78 -15.15
N THR A 200 -3.50 -26.48 -14.49
CA THR A 200 -4.84 -25.99 -14.14
C THR A 200 -5.02 -25.95 -12.64
N LEU A 201 -5.86 -25.05 -12.17
CA LEU A 201 -6.25 -25.01 -10.77
C LEU A 201 -7.08 -26.26 -10.43
N ALA A 202 -6.70 -26.98 -9.37
CA ALA A 202 -7.39 -28.18 -8.95
C ALA A 202 -8.81 -27.90 -8.40
N ASP A 203 -8.93 -26.87 -7.61
CA ASP A 203 -10.21 -26.36 -7.07
C ASP A 203 -10.02 -24.97 -6.46
N SER A 204 -11.14 -24.31 -6.14
CA SER A 204 -11.14 -23.09 -5.34
C SER A 204 -12.28 -23.06 -4.33
N ALA A 205 -12.04 -22.42 -3.19
CA ALA A 205 -13.04 -22.22 -2.15
C ALA A 205 -12.93 -20.79 -1.59
N THR A 206 -14.04 -20.27 -1.07
CA THR A 206 -14.13 -18.87 -0.66
C THR A 206 -14.46 -18.71 0.83
N VAL A 207 -14.16 -17.52 1.32
CA VAL A 207 -14.62 -17.01 2.61
C VAL A 207 -15.11 -15.57 2.41
N GLU A 208 -16.16 -15.19 3.14
CA GLU A 208 -16.66 -13.82 3.09
C GLU A 208 -15.68 -12.85 3.78
N ARG A 209 -15.63 -11.59 3.28
CA ARG A 209 -14.82 -10.53 3.91
C ARG A 209 -15.21 -10.37 5.38
N ASN A 210 -14.23 -10.11 6.23
CA ASN A 210 -14.38 -9.97 7.66
C ASN A 210 -14.97 -11.20 8.40
N SER A 211 -14.99 -12.35 7.72
CA SER A 211 -15.43 -13.63 8.30
C SER A 211 -14.24 -14.59 8.44
N ASN A 212 -14.31 -15.46 9.41
CA ASN A 212 -13.43 -16.62 9.58
C ASN A 212 -14.22 -17.94 9.59
N ASN A 213 -15.46 -17.92 9.11
CA ASN A 213 -16.24 -19.16 8.93
C ASN A 213 -15.77 -19.86 7.64
N VAL A 214 -14.88 -20.82 7.80
CA VAL A 214 -14.21 -21.52 6.71
C VAL A 214 -14.65 -22.98 6.55
N SER A 215 -15.67 -23.41 7.28
CA SER A 215 -16.06 -24.82 7.36
C SER A 215 -16.42 -25.44 6.02
N GLN A 216 -17.19 -24.73 5.18
CA GLN A 216 -17.52 -25.19 3.83
C GLN A 216 -16.30 -25.25 2.92
N ALA A 217 -15.43 -24.23 3.01
CA ALA A 217 -14.19 -24.17 2.24
C ALA A 217 -13.25 -25.32 2.61
N ALA A 218 -13.05 -25.56 3.90
CA ALA A 218 -12.23 -26.65 4.40
C ALA A 218 -12.75 -28.01 3.92
N GLN A 219 -14.05 -28.28 4.06
CA GLN A 219 -14.68 -29.53 3.62
C GLN A 219 -14.47 -29.77 2.11
N ARG A 220 -14.68 -28.72 1.29
CA ARG A 220 -14.50 -28.79 -0.16
C ARG A 220 -13.06 -29.10 -0.53
N LEU A 221 -12.08 -28.39 0.05
CA LEU A 221 -10.66 -28.57 -0.23
C LEU A 221 -10.14 -29.92 0.29
N LEU A 222 -10.61 -30.41 1.44
CA LEU A 222 -10.28 -31.72 1.96
C LEU A 222 -10.75 -32.85 1.03
N THR A 223 -11.91 -32.69 0.38
CA THR A 223 -12.42 -33.68 -0.59
C THR A 223 -11.52 -33.76 -1.83
N LYS A 224 -10.93 -32.66 -2.26
CA LYS A 224 -10.05 -32.57 -3.45
C LYS A 224 -8.60 -32.96 -3.16
N ARG A 225 -8.19 -32.93 -1.90
CA ARG A 225 -6.83 -33.28 -1.43
C ARG A 225 -5.72 -32.66 -2.30
N PRO A 226 -5.68 -31.33 -2.46
CA PRO A 226 -4.59 -30.69 -3.18
C PRO A 226 -3.26 -30.90 -2.45
N ASP A 227 -2.12 -30.87 -3.19
CA ASP A 227 -0.80 -30.93 -2.56
C ASP A 227 -0.40 -29.60 -1.92
N ALA A 228 -0.93 -28.50 -2.48
CA ALA A 228 -0.74 -27.15 -1.94
C ALA A 228 -2.00 -26.30 -2.11
N ILE A 229 -2.18 -25.35 -1.17
CA ILE A 229 -3.25 -24.35 -1.19
C ILE A 229 -2.61 -22.97 -1.15
N ILE A 230 -2.90 -22.16 -2.18
CA ILE A 230 -2.54 -20.74 -2.19
C ILE A 230 -3.72 -19.95 -1.61
N GLN A 231 -3.45 -19.19 -0.54
CA GLN A 231 -4.45 -18.43 0.19
C GLN A 231 -4.37 -16.94 -0.14
N ILE A 232 -5.49 -16.38 -0.54
CA ILE A 232 -5.69 -14.96 -0.84
C ILE A 232 -6.80 -14.46 0.10
N SER A 233 -6.49 -14.39 1.39
CA SER A 233 -7.39 -13.93 2.44
C SER A 233 -6.62 -13.24 3.56
N THR A 234 -7.32 -12.63 4.53
CA THR A 234 -6.68 -12.02 5.69
C THR A 234 -6.20 -13.08 6.68
N TYR A 235 -5.29 -12.69 7.58
CA TYR A 235 -4.66 -13.61 8.56
C TYR A 235 -5.66 -14.43 9.37
N ALA A 236 -6.79 -13.82 9.78
CA ALA A 236 -7.78 -14.52 10.61
C ALA A 236 -8.44 -15.68 9.85
N ALA A 237 -8.88 -15.45 8.60
CA ALA A 237 -9.49 -16.47 7.76
C ALA A 237 -8.47 -17.54 7.31
N SER A 238 -7.25 -17.11 6.93
CA SER A 238 -6.17 -18.03 6.56
C SER A 238 -5.80 -18.95 7.71
N ALA A 239 -5.65 -18.42 8.91
CA ALA A 239 -5.35 -19.22 10.10
C ALA A 239 -6.49 -20.18 10.46
N ALA A 240 -7.74 -19.76 10.36
CA ALA A 240 -8.89 -20.62 10.60
C ALA A 240 -8.92 -21.82 9.65
N LEU A 241 -8.67 -21.58 8.34
CA LEU A 241 -8.62 -22.68 7.35
C LEU A 241 -7.47 -23.65 7.66
N ILE A 242 -6.25 -23.16 7.89
CA ILE A 242 -5.09 -23.99 8.17
C ILE A 242 -5.34 -24.88 9.39
N LYS A 243 -5.81 -24.30 10.51
CA LYS A 243 -6.10 -25.05 11.73
C LYS A 243 -7.16 -26.14 11.51
N GLN A 244 -8.27 -25.78 10.84
CA GLN A 244 -9.35 -26.73 10.59
C GLN A 244 -8.89 -27.88 9.67
N MET A 245 -8.13 -27.60 8.60
CA MET A 245 -7.65 -28.62 7.69
C MET A 245 -6.59 -29.52 8.33
N ARG A 246 -5.67 -28.94 9.13
CA ARG A 246 -4.67 -29.74 9.89
C ARG A 246 -5.32 -30.64 10.93
N ALA A 247 -6.30 -30.14 11.67
CA ALA A 247 -7.09 -30.97 12.60
C ALA A 247 -7.81 -32.13 11.91
N ALA A 248 -8.15 -31.98 10.61
CA ALA A 248 -8.71 -33.04 9.77
C ALA A 248 -7.66 -33.93 9.09
N GLY A 249 -6.38 -33.82 9.46
CA GLY A 249 -5.29 -34.62 8.95
C GLY A 249 -4.71 -34.22 7.58
N TYR A 250 -4.97 -32.98 7.13
CA TYR A 250 -4.35 -32.50 5.90
C TYR A 250 -2.87 -32.15 6.11
N THR A 251 -2.02 -32.73 5.26
CA THR A 251 -0.55 -32.62 5.34
C THR A 251 0.07 -31.82 4.20
N GLY A 252 -0.75 -31.31 3.26
CA GLY A 252 -0.28 -30.51 2.16
C GLY A 252 0.21 -29.12 2.59
N GLN A 253 0.79 -28.39 1.66
CA GLN A 253 1.40 -27.09 1.92
C GLN A 253 0.38 -25.96 1.88
N PHE A 254 0.62 -24.91 2.69
CA PHE A 254 -0.13 -23.66 2.66
C PHE A 254 0.81 -22.51 2.29
N HIS A 255 0.39 -21.71 1.32
CA HIS A 255 1.11 -20.52 0.89
C HIS A 255 0.16 -19.32 0.86
N ASN A 256 0.66 -18.15 1.22
CA ASN A 256 -0.14 -16.92 1.30
C ASN A 256 0.52 -15.82 0.49
N VAL A 257 -0.28 -14.90 -0.06
CA VAL A 257 0.24 -13.64 -0.58
C VAL A 257 0.49 -12.66 0.57
N SER A 258 1.41 -11.72 0.41
CA SER A 258 1.91 -10.82 1.45
C SER A 258 0.82 -10.03 2.19
N PHE A 259 -0.30 -9.73 1.52
CA PHE A 259 -1.43 -9.02 2.13
C PHE A 259 -2.05 -9.78 3.32
N VAL A 260 -1.79 -11.08 3.47
CA VAL A 260 -2.29 -11.86 4.62
C VAL A 260 -1.92 -11.21 5.96
N GLY A 261 -0.79 -10.51 6.03
CA GLY A 261 -0.21 -10.03 7.28
C GLY A 261 0.56 -11.14 8.00
N SER A 262 1.87 -11.24 7.70
CA SER A 262 2.68 -12.38 8.12
C SER A 262 2.77 -12.53 9.63
N GLN A 263 3.00 -11.42 10.36
CA GLN A 263 3.12 -11.45 11.82
C GLN A 263 1.82 -11.85 12.52
N PRO A 264 0.65 -11.22 12.23
CA PRO A 264 -0.61 -11.65 12.83
C PRO A 264 -1.03 -13.06 12.38
N LEU A 265 -0.64 -13.51 11.18
CA LEU A 265 -0.86 -14.90 10.76
C LEU A 265 -0.06 -15.87 11.63
N ALA A 266 1.25 -15.61 11.83
CA ALA A 266 2.09 -16.47 12.66
C ALA A 266 1.56 -16.56 14.11
N GLN A 267 1.18 -15.43 14.69
CA GLN A 267 0.58 -15.37 16.02
C GLN A 267 -0.76 -16.13 16.10
N ALA A 268 -1.64 -15.93 15.09
CA ALA A 268 -2.92 -16.64 15.04
C ALA A 268 -2.76 -18.15 14.89
N LEU A 269 -1.72 -18.59 14.21
CA LEU A 269 -1.45 -20.03 13.99
C LEU A 269 -0.76 -20.69 15.19
N GLY A 270 0.17 -19.99 15.84
CA GLY A 270 1.03 -20.63 16.86
C GLY A 270 1.82 -21.81 16.26
N PRO A 271 1.84 -22.98 16.92
CA PRO A 271 2.54 -24.18 16.42
C PRO A 271 2.05 -24.66 15.05
N ASP A 272 0.78 -24.42 14.72
CA ASP A 272 0.21 -24.78 13.40
C ASP A 272 0.79 -23.93 12.25
N GLY A 273 1.57 -22.88 12.55
CA GLY A 273 2.25 -22.06 11.56
C GLY A 273 3.46 -22.73 10.90
N GLN A 274 4.00 -23.79 11.49
CA GLN A 274 5.21 -24.43 10.95
C GLN A 274 5.06 -24.85 9.50
N GLY A 275 5.97 -24.35 8.62
CA GLY A 275 6.00 -24.69 7.20
C GLY A 275 5.02 -23.89 6.34
N VAL A 276 4.27 -22.95 6.91
CA VAL A 276 3.39 -22.06 6.13
C VAL A 276 4.23 -21.01 5.40
N GLY A 277 4.13 -20.96 4.07
CA GLY A 277 4.82 -20.00 3.22
C GLY A 277 4.05 -18.69 3.08
N VAL A 278 4.77 -17.58 2.97
CA VAL A 278 4.21 -16.26 2.66
C VAL A 278 5.12 -15.55 1.68
N SER A 279 4.57 -15.05 0.56
CA SER A 279 5.31 -14.13 -0.31
C SER A 279 5.49 -12.79 0.38
N GLN A 280 6.62 -12.12 0.12
CA GLN A 280 6.95 -10.84 0.71
C GLN A 280 7.28 -9.82 -0.39
N VAL A 281 6.83 -8.60 -0.22
CA VAL A 281 7.01 -7.52 -1.18
C VAL A 281 7.97 -6.44 -0.66
N VAL A 282 8.59 -6.70 0.49
CA VAL A 282 9.65 -5.89 1.10
C VAL A 282 10.76 -6.82 1.60
N PRO A 283 11.98 -6.32 1.83
CA PRO A 283 13.08 -7.12 2.35
C PRO A 283 12.75 -7.75 3.71
N PHE A 284 13.47 -8.82 4.04
CA PHE A 284 13.33 -9.50 5.32
C PHE A 284 13.64 -8.54 6.49
N PRO A 285 12.68 -8.23 7.40
CA PRO A 285 12.78 -7.15 8.40
C PRO A 285 13.90 -7.32 9.43
N TRP A 286 14.48 -8.50 9.53
CA TRP A 286 15.59 -8.81 10.46
C TRP A 286 16.96 -8.88 9.78
N LYS A 287 17.05 -8.64 8.46
CA LYS A 287 18.30 -8.67 7.70
C LYS A 287 19.04 -7.33 7.76
N ALA A 288 19.77 -7.09 8.86
CA ALA A 288 20.45 -5.83 9.12
C ALA A 288 21.53 -5.43 8.07
N SER A 289 21.93 -6.33 7.16
CA SER A 289 22.80 -6.01 6.03
C SER A 289 22.13 -5.18 4.94
N ASN A 290 20.80 -5.13 4.91
CA ASN A 290 20.07 -4.29 3.98
C ASN A 290 19.95 -2.86 4.54
N PRO A 291 20.31 -1.81 3.79
CA PRO A 291 20.35 -0.43 4.29
C PRO A 291 19.04 0.07 4.88
N VAL A 292 17.89 -0.10 4.19
CA VAL A 292 16.60 0.38 4.70
C VAL A 292 16.13 -0.42 5.90
N VAL A 293 16.44 -1.72 5.97
CA VAL A 293 16.13 -2.56 7.13
C VAL A 293 16.95 -2.13 8.35
N ALA A 294 18.25 -1.86 8.16
CA ALA A 294 19.11 -1.36 9.25
C ALA A 294 18.64 0.00 9.79
N GLU A 295 18.16 0.88 8.89
CA GLU A 295 17.61 2.18 9.27
C GLU A 295 16.30 2.01 10.06
N TYR A 296 15.39 1.17 9.56
CA TYR A 296 14.13 0.83 10.23
C TYR A 296 14.35 0.23 11.63
N ALA A 297 15.28 -0.73 11.75
CA ALA A 297 15.61 -1.35 13.04
C ALA A 297 16.16 -0.33 14.06
N ARG A 298 17.01 0.61 13.60
CA ARG A 298 17.50 1.72 14.47
C ARG A 298 16.34 2.64 14.88
N ALA A 299 15.42 2.94 13.96
CA ALA A 299 14.26 3.77 14.24
C ALA A 299 13.34 3.14 15.30
N LEU A 300 13.04 1.83 15.18
CA LEU A 300 12.28 1.07 16.19
C LEU A 300 12.97 1.09 17.56
N LYS A 301 14.29 0.84 17.59
CA LYS A 301 15.05 0.86 18.83
C LYS A 301 15.00 2.23 19.52
N ASN A 302 15.08 3.31 18.74
CA ASN A 302 15.05 4.69 19.27
C ASN A 302 13.64 5.11 19.73
N ASP A 303 12.59 4.59 19.10
CA ASP A 303 11.20 4.84 19.51
C ASP A 303 10.80 4.01 20.74
N GLY A 304 11.45 2.87 20.96
CA GLY A 304 11.18 1.95 22.08
C GLY A 304 9.84 1.24 22.01
N LYS A 305 9.18 1.27 20.86
CA LYS A 305 7.85 0.67 20.65
C LYS A 305 7.83 -0.24 19.44
N GLY A 306 7.12 -1.35 19.56
CA GLY A 306 6.89 -2.30 18.48
C GLY A 306 8.09 -3.19 18.15
N GLU A 307 7.81 -4.27 17.44
CA GLU A 307 8.77 -5.24 16.94
C GLU A 307 8.84 -5.19 15.42
N PRO A 308 9.99 -5.56 14.82
CA PRO A 308 10.10 -5.64 13.37
C PRO A 308 9.04 -6.57 12.77
N ASN A 309 8.35 -6.10 11.73
CA ASN A 309 7.45 -6.92 10.92
C ASN A 309 7.37 -6.40 9.49
N PHE A 310 6.87 -7.22 8.57
CA PHE A 310 6.82 -6.90 7.14
C PHE A 310 5.91 -5.73 6.82
N SER A 311 4.70 -5.68 7.41
CA SER A 311 3.72 -4.61 7.16
C SER A 311 4.21 -3.26 7.66
N SER A 312 4.84 -3.23 8.85
CA SER A 312 5.43 -2.02 9.40
C SER A 312 6.64 -1.55 8.59
N LEU A 313 7.51 -2.47 8.13
CA LEU A 313 8.60 -2.11 7.23
C LEU A 313 8.09 -1.55 5.91
N GLU A 314 7.00 -2.10 5.35
CA GLU A 314 6.38 -1.54 4.14
C GLU A 314 5.88 -0.12 4.37
N GLY A 315 5.21 0.14 5.48
CA GLY A 315 4.78 1.48 5.88
C GLY A 315 5.95 2.45 6.02
N TYR A 316 7.06 2.00 6.61
CA TYR A 316 8.29 2.77 6.76
C TYR A 316 8.92 3.12 5.40
N ILE A 317 9.05 2.14 4.49
CA ILE A 317 9.55 2.35 3.14
C ILE A 317 8.64 3.31 2.36
N ALA A 318 7.33 3.12 2.44
CA ALA A 318 6.36 4.00 1.79
C ALA A 318 6.50 5.45 2.27
N ALA A 319 6.61 5.67 3.57
CA ALA A 319 6.82 7.00 4.15
C ALA A 319 8.16 7.62 3.72
N LYS A 320 9.21 6.82 3.62
CA LYS A 320 10.53 7.25 3.17
C LYS A 320 10.51 7.71 1.72
N VAL A 321 9.87 6.97 0.84
CA VAL A 321 9.71 7.33 -0.58
C VAL A 321 8.81 8.55 -0.75
N PHE A 322 7.72 8.64 0.02
CA PHE A 322 6.85 9.82 0.04
C PHE A 322 7.61 11.09 0.43
N ALA A 323 8.39 11.03 1.50
CA ALA A 323 9.21 12.16 1.96
C ALA A 323 10.29 12.55 0.93
N GLU A 324 10.85 11.60 0.20
CA GLU A 324 11.77 11.90 -0.91
C GLU A 324 11.05 12.65 -2.04
N GLY A 325 9.84 12.24 -2.41
CA GLY A 325 9.00 12.96 -3.36
C GLY A 325 8.76 14.43 -2.92
N LEU A 326 8.48 14.64 -1.62
CA LEU A 326 8.32 15.99 -1.07
C LEU A 326 9.61 16.82 -1.13
N ARG A 327 10.77 16.22 -0.82
CA ARG A 327 12.07 16.93 -0.92
C ARG A 327 12.34 17.39 -2.34
N ARG A 328 12.13 16.50 -3.33
CA ARG A 328 12.34 16.80 -4.75
C ARG A 328 11.33 17.82 -5.29
N ALA A 329 10.10 17.83 -4.79
CA ALA A 329 9.08 18.81 -5.20
C ALA A 329 9.40 20.25 -4.78
N GLY A 330 10.23 20.43 -3.75
CA GLY A 330 10.67 21.72 -3.27
C GLY A 330 9.68 22.44 -2.34
N ALA A 331 10.04 23.65 -1.91
CA ALA A 331 9.26 24.42 -0.93
C ALA A 331 7.91 24.92 -1.49
N ASP A 332 7.85 25.23 -2.77
CA ASP A 332 6.62 25.64 -3.47
C ASP A 332 5.85 24.38 -3.91
N LEU A 333 5.27 23.71 -2.92
CA LEU A 333 4.67 22.38 -3.05
C LEU A 333 3.24 22.46 -3.62
N THR A 334 3.02 21.73 -4.72
CA THR A 334 1.68 21.41 -5.25
C THR A 334 1.58 19.90 -5.52
N ARG A 335 0.36 19.36 -5.64
CA ARG A 335 0.15 17.95 -6.01
C ARG A 335 0.82 17.60 -7.33
N GLU A 336 0.74 18.48 -8.33
CA GLU A 336 1.38 18.27 -9.63
C GLU A 336 2.92 18.23 -9.52
N LYS A 337 3.53 19.13 -8.76
CA LYS A 337 4.97 19.11 -8.52
C LYS A 337 5.39 17.86 -7.73
N PHE A 338 4.58 17.42 -6.79
CA PHE A 338 4.84 16.20 -6.04
C PHE A 338 4.78 14.96 -6.94
N ILE A 339 3.77 14.83 -7.79
CA ILE A 339 3.66 13.74 -8.77
C ILE A 339 4.87 13.76 -9.71
N ALA A 340 5.16 14.91 -10.31
CA ALA A 340 6.32 15.05 -11.21
C ALA A 340 7.64 14.74 -10.51
N ALA A 341 7.79 15.10 -9.24
CA ALA A 341 8.97 14.79 -8.43
C ALA A 341 9.11 13.28 -8.18
N LEU A 342 8.02 12.58 -7.86
CA LEU A 342 8.02 11.13 -7.73
C LEU A 342 8.43 10.44 -9.04
N GLU A 343 7.94 10.92 -10.18
CA GLU A 343 8.26 10.41 -11.52
C GLU A 343 9.78 10.52 -11.86
N THR A 344 10.56 11.29 -11.10
CA THR A 344 12.03 11.40 -11.24
C THR A 344 12.82 10.37 -10.42
N ILE A 345 12.16 9.62 -9.54
CA ILE A 345 12.81 8.59 -8.71
C ILE A 345 13.16 7.40 -9.58
N THR A 346 14.45 7.07 -9.65
CA THR A 346 14.97 5.92 -10.41
C THR A 346 15.95 5.12 -9.56
N LEU A 347 16.21 3.88 -9.93
CA LEU A 347 17.20 3.02 -9.26
C LEU A 347 18.62 3.64 -9.24
N LYS A 348 18.92 4.53 -10.18
CA LYS A 348 20.25 5.19 -10.29
C LYS A 348 20.41 6.35 -9.32
N ASN A 349 19.33 7.04 -8.96
CA ASN A 349 19.39 8.27 -8.17
C ASN A 349 18.74 8.15 -6.79
N TYR A 350 18.18 6.97 -6.44
CA TYR A 350 17.58 6.69 -5.16
C TYR A 350 17.75 5.22 -4.77
N ASP A 351 18.88 4.93 -4.13
CA ASP A 351 19.18 3.60 -3.61
C ASP A 351 19.01 3.58 -2.08
N ILE A 352 18.04 2.83 -1.62
CA ILE A 352 17.75 2.61 -0.20
C ILE A 352 17.94 1.14 0.21
N GLY A 353 18.51 0.32 -0.68
CA GLY A 353 18.57 -1.14 -0.50
C GLY A 353 17.23 -1.85 -0.78
N PHE A 354 16.29 -1.14 -1.39
CA PHE A 354 15.04 -1.66 -1.90
C PHE A 354 14.73 -0.99 -3.25
N PRO A 355 14.44 -1.77 -4.31
CA PRO A 355 14.26 -1.21 -5.63
C PRO A 355 12.96 -0.40 -5.72
N VAL A 356 13.07 0.90 -5.95
CA VAL A 356 11.93 1.79 -6.19
C VAL A 356 12.25 2.70 -7.36
N GLU A 357 11.41 2.66 -8.39
CA GLU A 357 11.48 3.61 -9.50
C GLU A 357 10.10 3.91 -10.07
N PHE A 358 9.91 5.14 -10.53
CA PHE A 358 8.71 5.59 -11.21
C PHE A 358 9.05 6.25 -12.53
N SER A 359 8.04 6.44 -13.38
CA SER A 359 8.15 7.22 -14.61
C SER A 359 6.79 7.84 -14.93
N PRO A 360 6.70 8.81 -15.86
CA PRO A 360 5.41 9.40 -16.24
C PRO A 360 4.37 8.42 -16.78
N THR A 361 4.76 7.20 -17.11
CA THR A 361 3.88 6.15 -17.65
C THR A 361 3.81 4.90 -16.78
N ARG A 362 4.56 4.84 -15.67
CA ARG A 362 4.61 3.68 -14.77
C ARG A 362 4.80 4.11 -13.32
N HIS A 363 3.77 3.92 -12.52
CA HIS A 363 3.76 4.21 -11.09
C HIS A 363 3.80 2.95 -10.21
N THR A 364 4.15 1.80 -10.76
CA THR A 364 4.50 0.61 -9.99
C THR A 364 5.98 0.69 -9.63
N GLY A 365 6.26 1.06 -8.39
CA GLY A 365 7.60 1.39 -7.92
C GLY A 365 8.51 0.18 -7.79
N SER A 366 7.96 -0.98 -7.40
CA SER A 366 8.74 -2.21 -7.24
C SER A 366 8.00 -3.43 -7.76
N THR A 367 8.77 -4.40 -8.25
CA THR A 367 8.32 -5.76 -8.58
C THR A 367 9.01 -6.79 -7.68
N PHE A 368 9.63 -6.34 -6.59
CA PHE A 368 10.34 -7.20 -5.65
C PHE A 368 9.37 -8.19 -4.99
N VAL A 369 9.68 -9.48 -5.11
CA VAL A 369 9.01 -10.56 -4.40
C VAL A 369 10.06 -11.50 -3.84
N ASP A 370 9.90 -11.85 -2.57
CA ASP A 370 10.69 -12.85 -1.86
C ASP A 370 9.76 -13.83 -1.14
N MET A 371 10.31 -14.87 -0.53
CA MET A 371 9.53 -15.86 0.22
C MET A 371 10.00 -15.98 1.65
N THR A 372 9.06 -16.19 2.55
CA THR A 372 9.35 -16.57 3.92
C THR A 372 8.53 -17.76 4.35
N VAL A 373 9.06 -18.50 5.31
CA VAL A 373 8.37 -19.64 5.92
C VAL A 373 8.25 -19.39 7.42
N ILE A 374 7.05 -19.61 7.96
CA ILE A 374 6.79 -19.53 9.40
C ILE A 374 7.40 -20.75 10.09
N THR A 375 8.13 -20.54 11.17
CA THR A 375 8.70 -21.59 12.01
C THR A 375 7.75 -21.98 13.14
N LYS A 376 8.05 -23.09 13.82
CA LYS A 376 7.28 -23.54 14.99
C LYS A 376 7.19 -22.51 16.12
N ASN A 377 8.17 -21.60 16.22
CA ASN A 377 8.24 -20.56 17.26
C ASN A 377 7.76 -19.20 16.73
N GLU A 378 6.85 -19.18 15.76
CA GLU A 378 6.26 -17.96 15.18
C GLU A 378 7.28 -16.98 14.56
N LYS A 379 8.52 -17.45 14.32
CA LYS A 379 9.58 -16.70 13.63
C LYS A 379 9.53 -17.00 12.13
N PHE A 380 10.29 -16.24 11.38
CA PHE A 380 10.37 -16.37 9.93
C PHE A 380 11.77 -16.79 9.49
N LEU A 381 11.79 -17.65 8.45
CA LEU A 381 13.00 -17.99 7.68
C LEU A 381 12.85 -17.39 6.27
N ASN A 382 13.98 -16.93 5.73
CA ASN A 382 14.11 -16.43 4.36
C ASN A 382 15.20 -17.22 3.64
#